data_959ccd8134cf3b090a823ba8ecf4a17b
#
_entry.id   959ccd8134cf3b090a823ba8ecf4a17b
#
_cell.length_a   1.000
_cell.length_b   1.000
_cell.length_c   1.000
_cell.angle_alpha   90.00
_cell.angle_beta   90.00
_cell.angle_gamma   90.00
#
_symmetry.space_group_name_H-M   'P 1'
#
loop_
_entity.id
_entity.type
_entity.pdbx_description
1 polymer ?
#
loop_
_entity_poly.entity_id
_entity_poly.type
_entity_poly.pdbx_seq_one_letter_code
_entity_poly.pdbx_strand_id
1 'polypeptide(L)'
;MEQNAYEEVGRIVKGIDDLIGNLGVVIEEAPTIILMGGSLIPNKTKDIKAISERLISEGYNLDYLNLDYNIEECNKKLQDIFARLNVLNVEDSLLELKTISDYFDNIYGDFDKEKQARKIFEEYIRKVLVKANKLEKINNGLYKKLDVIKYSYDLTDEDVRVIEIIRQELIQIKKDYNEIVDAHRNKSFAFTRLGKEMETLNVRLSKTEEKLEVALRSLGSLEEDEQRAHDQLEEIKTILKKAKSRIESYKLPVIPNYYYVQLSEANVAIKEMIKEMNMKPVSIKTLNIRVDTARDLVLKLYNTSNEIIRTAALVETAIVYGNRYRPIHKTVDHELTKAEDLFYNGEYKKALDNTIRAINVIEPGIQKKLLESARR
;
A
#
# COMPACT_ATOMS: atom_id res chain seq x y z
N MET A 1 -35.08 -46.48 74.04
CA MET A 1 -33.68 -46.92 74.12
C MET A 1 -33.19 -47.63 72.84
N GLU A 2 -33.98 -48.47 72.23
CA GLU A 2 -33.61 -49.23 71.00
C GLU A 2 -33.38 -48.33 69.77
N GLN A 3 -34.19 -47.31 69.57
CA GLN A 3 -34.11 -46.44 68.39
C GLN A 3 -32.83 -45.61 68.39
N ASN A 4 -32.29 -45.24 69.57
CA ASN A 4 -31.05 -44.50 69.74
C ASN A 4 -29.79 -45.37 69.45
N ALA A 5 -29.93 -46.69 69.78
CA ALA A 5 -28.85 -47.66 69.50
C ALA A 5 -28.72 -47.95 67.99
N TYR A 6 -29.83 -48.00 67.27
CA TYR A 6 -29.85 -48.22 65.80
C TYR A 6 -29.25 -47.00 65.05
N GLU A 7 -29.53 -45.76 65.50
CA GLU A 7 -28.97 -44.55 64.89
C GLU A 7 -27.44 -44.47 65.19
N GLU A 8 -27.01 -44.92 66.34
CA GLU A 8 -25.58 -44.89 66.71
C GLU A 8 -24.79 -45.98 65.96
N VAL A 9 -25.37 -47.18 65.78
CA VAL A 9 -24.79 -48.21 64.92
C VAL A 9 -24.77 -47.76 63.46
N GLY A 10 -25.79 -47.07 62.95
CA GLY A 10 -25.80 -46.49 61.60
C GLY A 10 -24.71 -45.44 61.36
N ARG A 11 -24.42 -44.61 62.37
CA ARG A 11 -23.30 -43.65 62.33
C ARG A 11 -21.95 -44.36 62.31
N ILE A 12 -21.79 -45.39 63.11
CA ILE A 12 -20.55 -46.18 63.17
C ILE A 12 -20.30 -46.91 61.86
N VAL A 13 -21.36 -47.54 61.26
CA VAL A 13 -21.24 -48.21 59.96
C VAL A 13 -20.88 -47.22 58.86
N LYS A 14 -21.53 -46.08 58.84
CA LYS A 14 -21.20 -45.02 57.86
C LYS A 14 -19.76 -44.50 58.07
N GLY A 15 -19.32 -44.32 59.30
CA GLY A 15 -17.95 -43.94 59.59
C GLY A 15 -16.92 -44.98 59.14
N ILE A 16 -17.26 -46.27 59.26
CA ILE A 16 -16.42 -47.38 58.75
C ILE A 16 -16.39 -47.40 57.23
N ASP A 17 -17.50 -47.20 56.56
CA ASP A 17 -17.59 -47.14 55.08
C ASP A 17 -16.77 -45.93 54.56
N ASP A 18 -16.87 -44.76 55.20
CA ASP A 18 -16.07 -43.58 54.89
C ASP A 18 -14.56 -43.85 55.09
N LEU A 19 -14.17 -44.55 56.15
CA LEU A 19 -12.80 -44.98 56.39
C LEU A 19 -12.29 -45.99 55.36
N ILE A 20 -13.11 -46.94 54.96
CA ILE A 20 -12.76 -47.93 53.92
C ILE A 20 -12.59 -47.22 52.57
N GLY A 21 -13.47 -46.26 52.24
CA GLY A 21 -13.35 -45.45 51.05
C GLY A 21 -12.07 -44.64 51.04
N ASN A 22 -11.73 -43.95 52.14
CA ASN A 22 -10.48 -43.19 52.27
C ASN A 22 -9.26 -44.09 52.20
N LEU A 23 -9.28 -45.29 52.78
CA LEU A 23 -8.19 -46.29 52.67
C LEU A 23 -7.98 -46.75 51.22
N GLY A 24 -9.06 -46.93 50.47
CA GLY A 24 -8.99 -47.22 49.02
C GLY A 24 -8.24 -46.15 48.25
N VAL A 25 -8.58 -44.88 48.46
CA VAL A 25 -7.90 -43.72 47.86
C VAL A 25 -6.41 -43.67 48.27
N VAL A 26 -6.10 -43.94 49.52
CA VAL A 26 -4.69 -44.00 49.99
C VAL A 26 -3.90 -45.07 49.27
N ILE A 27 -4.48 -46.27 49.13
CA ILE A 27 -3.81 -47.39 48.47
C ILE A 27 -3.53 -47.07 46.99
N GLU A 28 -4.45 -46.40 46.30
CA GLU A 28 -4.33 -46.04 44.88
C GLU A 28 -3.35 -44.87 44.66
N GLU A 29 -3.38 -43.84 45.52
CA GLU A 29 -2.65 -42.58 45.29
C GLU A 29 -1.30 -42.51 46.03
N ALA A 30 -1.08 -43.32 47.09
CA ALA A 30 0.18 -43.30 47.83
C ALA A 30 1.41 -43.58 46.96
N PRO A 31 1.42 -44.53 46.03
CA PRO A 31 2.54 -44.72 45.12
C PRO A 31 2.86 -43.47 44.29
N THR A 32 1.82 -42.76 43.82
CA THR A 32 1.96 -41.51 43.06
C THR A 32 2.54 -40.38 43.90
N ILE A 33 2.08 -40.23 45.14
CA ILE A 33 2.62 -39.24 46.09
C ILE A 33 4.08 -39.49 46.37
N ILE A 34 4.46 -40.73 46.66
CA ILE A 34 5.86 -41.14 46.93
C ILE A 34 6.73 -40.89 45.70
N LEU A 35 6.23 -41.22 44.50
CA LEU A 35 6.97 -40.97 43.27
C LEU A 35 7.13 -39.48 43.00
N MET A 36 6.09 -38.68 43.09
CA MET A 36 6.11 -37.24 42.81
C MET A 36 6.97 -36.48 43.83
N GLY A 37 6.70 -36.66 45.12
CA GLY A 37 7.38 -35.92 46.18
C GLY A 37 8.74 -36.46 46.55
N GLY A 38 8.95 -37.80 46.49
CA GLY A 38 10.22 -38.43 46.85
C GLY A 38 11.26 -38.46 45.73
N SER A 39 10.84 -38.39 44.45
CA SER A 39 11.74 -38.57 43.31
C SER A 39 11.56 -37.52 42.24
N LEU A 40 10.34 -37.39 41.65
CA LEU A 40 10.09 -36.58 40.47
C LEU A 40 10.40 -35.08 40.73
N ILE A 41 9.79 -34.49 41.77
CA ILE A 41 9.97 -33.05 42.10
C ILE A 41 11.42 -32.74 42.51
N PRO A 42 12.10 -33.51 43.37
CA PRO A 42 13.50 -33.32 43.67
C PRO A 42 14.43 -33.43 42.49
N ASN A 43 14.15 -34.37 41.52
CA ASN A 43 14.91 -34.48 40.28
C ASN A 43 14.69 -33.27 39.37
N LYS A 44 13.44 -32.84 39.15
CA LYS A 44 13.12 -31.61 38.41
C LYS A 44 13.83 -30.40 39.00
N THR A 45 13.89 -30.28 40.36
CA THR A 45 14.60 -29.19 41.05
C THR A 45 16.10 -29.18 40.71
N LYS A 46 16.76 -30.34 40.75
CA LYS A 46 18.17 -30.47 40.38
C LYS A 46 18.42 -30.12 38.92
N ASP A 47 17.59 -30.65 38.04
CA ASP A 47 17.71 -30.40 36.60
C ASP A 47 17.52 -28.93 36.26
N ILE A 48 16.50 -28.27 36.84
CA ILE A 48 16.28 -26.83 36.65
C ILE A 48 17.47 -26.01 37.11
N LYS A 49 18.06 -26.32 38.29
CA LYS A 49 19.27 -25.64 38.75
C LYS A 49 20.44 -25.84 37.78
N ALA A 50 20.71 -27.07 37.38
CA ALA A 50 21.78 -27.37 36.44
C ALA A 50 21.58 -26.68 35.06
N ILE A 51 20.34 -26.66 34.53
CA ILE A 51 20.00 -25.98 33.27
C ILE A 51 20.15 -24.48 33.45
N SER A 52 19.66 -23.89 34.55
CA SER A 52 19.74 -22.44 34.78
C SER A 52 21.20 -21.98 34.90
N GLU A 53 22.05 -22.67 35.66
CA GLU A 53 23.48 -22.39 35.77
C GLU A 53 24.18 -22.44 34.40
N ARG A 54 23.85 -23.45 33.60
CA ARG A 54 24.36 -23.56 32.24
C ARG A 54 23.92 -22.39 31.37
N LEU A 55 22.61 -22.04 31.33
CA LEU A 55 22.09 -20.92 30.56
C LEU A 55 22.70 -19.60 30.99
N ILE A 56 22.87 -19.35 32.31
CA ILE A 56 23.55 -18.16 32.82
C ILE A 56 25.01 -18.11 32.32
N SER A 57 25.73 -19.24 32.34
CA SER A 57 27.09 -19.32 31.80
C SER A 57 27.15 -19.02 30.32
N GLU A 58 26.13 -19.42 29.57
CA GLU A 58 25.95 -19.12 28.14
C GLU A 58 25.49 -17.68 27.86
N GLY A 59 25.24 -16.88 28.90
CA GLY A 59 24.93 -15.45 28.80
C GLY A 59 23.44 -15.09 28.82
N TYR A 60 22.57 -16.00 29.25
CA TYR A 60 21.15 -15.69 29.47
C TYR A 60 20.96 -14.94 30.78
N ASN A 61 20.07 -13.95 30.82
CA ASN A 61 19.56 -13.35 32.02
C ASN A 61 18.26 -14.02 32.44
N LEU A 62 18.24 -14.70 33.56
CA LEU A 62 17.09 -15.43 34.10
C LEU A 62 16.60 -14.82 35.44
N ASP A 63 17.05 -13.63 35.82
CA ASP A 63 16.73 -12.98 37.10
C ASP A 63 15.23 -12.80 37.31
N TYR A 64 14.48 -12.56 36.21
CA TYR A 64 13.03 -12.38 36.25
C TYR A 64 12.26 -13.62 36.70
N LEU A 65 12.88 -14.83 36.66
CA LEU A 65 12.26 -16.07 37.10
C LEU A 65 12.37 -16.27 38.61
N ASN A 66 13.22 -15.51 39.32
CA ASN A 66 13.47 -15.64 40.73
C ASN A 66 13.64 -17.11 41.19
N LEU A 67 14.41 -17.89 40.43
CA LEU A 67 14.47 -19.37 40.55
C LEU A 67 14.84 -19.85 41.94
N ASP A 68 15.85 -19.25 42.56
CA ASP A 68 16.32 -19.69 43.92
C ASP A 68 15.22 -19.53 44.95
N TYR A 69 14.53 -18.39 44.96
CA TYR A 69 13.42 -18.11 45.86
C TYR A 69 12.25 -19.09 45.65
N ASN A 70 11.86 -19.25 44.39
CA ASN A 70 10.70 -20.09 44.01
C ASN A 70 10.99 -21.59 44.30
N ILE A 71 12.21 -22.05 44.00
CA ILE A 71 12.64 -23.41 44.34
C ILE A 71 12.66 -23.64 45.87
N GLU A 72 13.14 -22.67 46.66
CA GLU A 72 13.13 -22.76 48.11
C GLU A 72 11.69 -22.80 48.63
N GLU A 73 10.79 -22.00 48.14
CA GLU A 73 9.38 -22.01 48.49
C GLU A 73 8.70 -23.35 48.12
N CYS A 74 8.98 -23.89 46.94
CA CYS A 74 8.48 -25.20 46.53
C CYS A 74 9.00 -26.32 47.44
N ASN A 75 10.29 -26.26 47.85
CA ASN A 75 10.85 -27.24 48.77
C ASN A 75 10.24 -27.16 50.18
N LYS A 76 9.94 -25.97 50.70
CA LYS A 76 9.20 -25.78 51.94
C LYS A 76 7.79 -26.37 51.85
N LYS A 77 7.06 -26.05 50.79
CA LYS A 77 5.73 -26.64 50.55
C LYS A 77 5.78 -28.16 50.48
N LEU A 78 6.79 -28.73 49.81
CA LEU A 78 6.99 -30.16 49.73
C LEU A 78 7.19 -30.77 51.12
N GLN A 79 8.02 -30.17 51.98
CA GLN A 79 8.23 -30.62 53.36
C GLN A 79 6.94 -30.52 54.19
N ASP A 80 6.18 -29.43 54.04
CA ASP A 80 4.90 -29.23 54.74
C ASP A 80 3.86 -30.25 54.31
N ILE A 81 3.78 -30.61 53.03
CA ILE A 81 2.90 -31.65 52.51
C ILE A 81 3.21 -33.00 53.20
N PHE A 82 4.50 -33.38 53.21
CA PHE A 82 4.88 -34.66 53.88
C PHE A 82 4.67 -34.64 55.38
N ALA A 83 4.89 -33.50 56.06
CA ALA A 83 4.69 -33.38 57.50
C ALA A 83 3.24 -33.51 57.95
N ARG A 84 2.28 -33.09 57.10
CA ARG A 84 0.82 -33.17 57.39
C ARG A 84 0.08 -34.29 56.66
N LEU A 85 0.81 -35.12 55.88
CA LEU A 85 0.23 -36.18 55.12
C LEU A 85 -0.44 -37.22 56.02
N ASN A 86 -1.74 -37.48 55.82
CA ASN A 86 -2.50 -38.49 56.53
C ASN A 86 -3.63 -39.02 55.59
N VAL A 87 -4.36 -40.03 56.07
CA VAL A 87 -5.41 -40.68 55.28
C VAL A 87 -6.52 -39.73 54.83
N LEU A 88 -6.79 -38.64 55.56
CA LEU A 88 -7.87 -37.71 55.27
C LEU A 88 -7.53 -36.59 54.26
N ASN A 89 -6.25 -36.41 53.95
CA ASN A 89 -5.78 -35.32 53.06
C ASN A 89 -4.92 -35.78 51.88
N VAL A 90 -5.03 -37.05 51.51
CA VAL A 90 -4.23 -37.65 50.41
C VAL A 90 -4.52 -36.99 49.08
N GLU A 91 -5.78 -36.74 48.71
CA GLU A 91 -6.17 -36.09 47.46
C GLU A 91 -5.70 -34.65 47.39
N ASP A 92 -5.87 -33.89 48.48
CA ASP A 92 -5.40 -32.50 48.56
C ASP A 92 -3.88 -32.44 48.42
N SER A 93 -3.15 -33.33 49.10
CA SER A 93 -1.70 -33.44 49.03
C SER A 93 -1.23 -33.79 47.61
N LEU A 94 -1.91 -34.67 46.91
CA LEU A 94 -1.63 -35.01 45.52
C LEU A 94 -1.86 -33.81 44.57
N LEU A 95 -2.94 -33.05 44.79
CA LEU A 95 -3.22 -31.85 44.02
C LEU A 95 -2.15 -30.79 44.20
N GLU A 96 -1.68 -30.57 45.42
CA GLU A 96 -0.57 -29.63 45.73
C GLU A 96 0.73 -30.09 45.07
N LEU A 97 1.08 -31.39 45.11
CA LEU A 97 2.26 -31.93 44.43
C LEU A 97 2.18 -31.75 42.90
N LYS A 98 1.00 -31.98 42.29
CA LYS A 98 0.77 -31.71 40.89
C LYS A 98 1.02 -30.24 40.57
N THR A 99 0.51 -29.32 41.41
CA THR A 99 0.72 -27.87 41.22
C THR A 99 2.21 -27.49 41.25
N ILE A 100 2.99 -28.09 42.13
CA ILE A 100 4.46 -27.88 42.19
C ILE A 100 5.12 -28.46 40.92
N SER A 101 4.70 -29.64 40.48
CA SER A 101 5.22 -30.25 39.27
C SER A 101 4.93 -29.41 38.01
N ASP A 102 3.70 -28.93 37.88
CA ASP A 102 3.26 -28.07 36.78
C ASP A 102 4.03 -26.73 36.77
N TYR A 103 4.31 -26.17 37.95
CA TYR A 103 5.14 -24.99 38.06
C TYR A 103 6.56 -25.23 37.48
N PHE A 104 7.19 -26.35 37.77
CA PHE A 104 8.50 -26.70 37.20
C PHE A 104 8.41 -26.96 35.70
N ASP A 105 7.33 -27.55 35.18
CA ASP A 105 7.13 -27.73 33.75
C ASP A 105 6.98 -26.39 33.01
N ASN A 106 6.36 -25.40 33.67
CA ASN A 106 6.30 -24.04 33.13
C ASN A 106 7.70 -23.38 33.06
N ILE A 107 8.58 -23.62 34.06
CA ILE A 107 9.98 -23.12 34.03
C ILE A 107 10.73 -23.71 32.82
N TYR A 108 10.59 -25.01 32.53
CA TYR A 108 11.18 -25.60 31.32
C TYR A 108 10.66 -24.92 30.05
N GLY A 109 9.36 -24.64 29.99
CA GLY A 109 8.76 -23.86 28.91
C GLY A 109 9.36 -22.47 28.75
N ASP A 110 9.68 -21.81 29.86
CA ASP A 110 10.29 -20.47 29.83
C ASP A 110 11.77 -20.53 29.41
N PHE A 111 12.52 -21.55 29.79
CA PHE A 111 13.87 -21.79 29.26
C PHE A 111 13.87 -22.01 27.74
N ASP A 112 12.89 -22.73 27.19
CA ASP A 112 12.80 -22.94 25.76
C ASP A 112 12.37 -21.68 25.02
N LYS A 113 11.48 -20.86 25.60
CA LYS A 113 11.15 -19.52 25.05
C LYS A 113 12.40 -18.64 25.00
N GLU A 114 13.22 -18.61 26.05
CA GLU A 114 14.47 -17.83 26.04
C GLU A 114 15.44 -18.28 24.95
N LYS A 115 15.61 -19.60 24.76
CA LYS A 115 16.46 -20.14 23.68
C LYS A 115 15.94 -19.77 22.28
N GLN A 116 14.63 -19.80 22.09
CA GLN A 116 14.00 -19.39 20.82
C GLN A 116 14.17 -17.89 20.61
N ALA A 117 13.92 -17.07 21.63
CA ALA A 117 14.07 -15.63 21.59
C ALA A 117 15.52 -15.20 21.27
N ARG A 118 16.52 -15.93 21.81
CA ARG A 118 17.92 -15.69 21.45
C ARG A 118 18.20 -15.90 19.96
N LYS A 119 17.67 -16.96 19.36
CA LYS A 119 17.82 -17.21 17.93
C LYS A 119 17.22 -16.08 17.10
N ILE A 120 16.02 -15.61 17.47
CA ILE A 120 15.35 -14.48 16.84
C ILE A 120 16.20 -13.21 16.97
N PHE A 121 16.70 -12.94 18.18
CA PHE A 121 17.56 -11.79 18.44
C PHE A 121 18.85 -11.82 17.59
N GLU A 122 19.56 -12.95 17.54
CA GLU A 122 20.79 -13.12 16.76
C GLU A 122 20.56 -13.00 15.27
N GLU A 123 19.38 -13.37 14.77
CA GLU A 123 18.99 -13.18 13.39
C GLU A 123 18.74 -11.70 13.06
N TYR A 124 17.96 -11.03 13.88
CA TYR A 124 17.57 -9.64 13.62
C TYR A 124 18.68 -8.63 13.88
N ILE A 125 19.58 -8.86 14.84
CA ILE A 125 20.66 -7.93 15.19
C ILE A 125 21.52 -7.56 13.96
N ARG A 126 21.83 -8.54 13.10
CA ARG A 126 22.59 -8.30 11.87
C ARG A 126 21.73 -7.69 10.78
N LYS A 127 20.52 -8.21 10.57
CA LYS A 127 19.62 -7.76 9.52
C LYS A 127 19.21 -6.30 9.71
N VAL A 128 18.80 -5.91 10.90
CA VAL A 128 18.37 -4.55 11.22
C VAL A 128 19.47 -3.54 10.96
N LEU A 129 20.71 -3.81 11.43
CA LEU A 129 21.83 -2.87 11.24
C LEU A 129 22.17 -2.69 9.75
N VAL A 130 22.29 -3.78 9.00
CA VAL A 130 22.62 -3.73 7.57
C VAL A 130 21.55 -2.98 6.81
N LYS A 131 20.28 -3.28 7.08
CA LYS A 131 19.14 -2.63 6.44
C LYS A 131 19.06 -1.14 6.79
N ALA A 132 19.21 -0.78 8.06
CA ALA A 132 19.20 0.61 8.52
C ALA A 132 20.31 1.44 7.86
N ASN A 133 21.54 0.91 7.79
CA ASN A 133 22.66 1.58 7.12
C ASN A 133 22.42 1.76 5.60
N LYS A 134 21.83 0.76 4.95
CA LYS A 134 21.44 0.87 3.53
C LYS A 134 20.43 1.98 3.30
N LEU A 135 19.35 2.00 4.07
CA LEU A 135 18.29 3.01 3.95
C LEU A 135 18.80 4.41 4.28
N GLU A 136 19.63 4.54 5.32
CA GLU A 136 20.27 5.82 5.65
C GLU A 136 21.15 6.34 4.52
N LYS A 137 21.96 5.48 3.89
CA LYS A 137 22.79 5.87 2.74
C LYS A 137 21.94 6.39 1.58
N ILE A 138 20.82 5.70 1.28
CA ILE A 138 19.88 6.10 0.23
C ILE A 138 19.25 7.46 0.60
N ASN A 139 18.71 7.58 1.81
CA ASN A 139 18.05 8.80 2.27
C ASN A 139 19.00 10.01 2.33
N ASN A 140 20.24 9.81 2.78
CA ASN A 140 21.26 10.87 2.77
C ASN A 140 21.66 11.26 1.34
N GLY A 141 21.69 10.31 0.40
CA GLY A 141 21.90 10.60 -1.02
C GLY A 141 20.78 11.45 -1.59
N LEU A 142 19.52 11.11 -1.25
CA LEU A 142 18.34 11.87 -1.65
C LEU A 142 18.35 13.28 -1.03
N TYR A 143 18.63 13.39 0.26
CA TYR A 143 18.69 14.66 0.98
C TYR A 143 19.72 15.62 0.37
N LYS A 144 20.90 15.13 -0.03
CA LYS A 144 21.93 15.93 -0.72
C LYS A 144 21.48 16.45 -2.09
N LYS A 145 20.61 15.73 -2.78
CA LYS A 145 20.06 16.12 -4.09
C LYS A 145 18.82 17.01 -3.96
N LEU A 146 18.26 17.13 -2.77
CA LEU A 146 16.97 17.80 -2.55
C LEU A 146 16.97 19.26 -3.05
N ASP A 147 18.07 20.00 -2.85
CA ASP A 147 18.17 21.38 -3.32
C ASP A 147 18.18 21.48 -4.86
N VAL A 148 18.82 20.51 -5.54
CA VAL A 148 18.81 20.41 -7.00
C VAL A 148 17.41 20.06 -7.51
N ILE A 149 16.73 19.13 -6.84
CA ILE A 149 15.37 18.73 -7.20
C ILE A 149 14.40 19.89 -6.98
N LYS A 150 14.49 20.62 -5.87
CA LYS A 150 13.71 21.84 -5.60
C LYS A 150 13.94 22.95 -6.62
N TYR A 151 15.17 23.09 -7.08
CA TYR A 151 15.47 24.05 -8.14
C TYR A 151 14.81 23.64 -9.48
N SER A 152 14.78 22.35 -9.77
CA SER A 152 14.23 21.83 -11.02
C SER A 152 12.71 21.69 -11.02
N TYR A 153 12.13 21.30 -9.89
CA TYR A 153 10.70 20.99 -9.76
C TYR A 153 10.06 21.69 -8.57
N ASP A 154 8.83 22.11 -8.74
CA ASP A 154 8.00 22.72 -7.69
C ASP A 154 7.49 21.61 -6.75
N LEU A 155 8.32 21.27 -5.74
CA LEU A 155 7.97 20.27 -4.72
C LEU A 155 7.02 20.87 -3.68
N THR A 156 6.08 20.08 -3.23
CA THR A 156 5.24 20.46 -2.09
C THR A 156 6.03 20.39 -0.78
N ASP A 157 5.59 21.17 0.22
CA ASP A 157 6.16 21.09 1.57
C ASP A 157 6.06 19.68 2.16
N GLU A 158 5.05 18.91 1.74
CA GLU A 158 4.82 17.53 2.17
C GLU A 158 5.90 16.60 1.63
N ASP A 159 6.28 16.71 0.35
CA ASP A 159 7.36 15.92 -0.27
C ASP A 159 8.67 16.10 0.47
N VAL A 160 8.99 17.35 0.83
CA VAL A 160 10.21 17.68 1.58
C VAL A 160 10.16 17.16 3.00
N ARG A 161 9.00 17.32 3.67
CA ARG A 161 8.79 16.88 5.06
C ARG A 161 8.92 15.37 5.20
N VAL A 162 8.42 14.57 4.24
CA VAL A 162 8.53 13.11 4.25
C VAL A 162 9.98 12.67 4.29
N ILE A 163 10.87 13.28 3.51
CA ILE A 163 12.31 12.94 3.48
C ILE A 163 12.95 13.20 4.85
N GLU A 164 12.62 14.33 5.49
CA GLU A 164 13.14 14.66 6.83
C GLU A 164 12.57 13.73 7.89
N ILE A 165 11.29 13.37 7.85
CA ILE A 165 10.68 12.40 8.78
C ILE A 165 11.39 11.04 8.67
N ILE A 166 11.66 10.57 7.45
CA ILE A 166 12.40 9.32 7.23
C ILE A 166 13.79 9.40 7.87
N ARG A 167 14.47 10.53 7.71
CA ARG A 167 15.80 10.75 8.29
C ARG A 167 15.77 10.67 9.81
N GLN A 168 14.83 11.35 10.45
CA GLN A 168 14.68 11.35 11.90
C GLN A 168 14.32 9.95 12.43
N GLU A 169 13.43 9.23 11.74
CA GLU A 169 13.07 7.87 12.10
C GLU A 169 14.28 6.91 12.01
N LEU A 170 15.11 7.02 10.96
CA LEU A 170 16.32 6.20 10.82
C LEU A 170 17.35 6.50 11.93
N ILE A 171 17.50 7.76 12.33
CA ILE A 171 18.36 8.16 13.45
C ILE A 171 17.84 7.53 14.75
N GLN A 172 16.54 7.61 15.00
CA GLN A 172 15.93 7.04 16.20
C GLN A 172 16.04 5.51 16.23
N ILE A 173 15.79 4.83 15.12
CA ILE A 173 15.96 3.37 14.99
C ILE A 173 17.40 2.96 15.31
N LYS A 174 18.41 3.70 14.85
CA LYS A 174 19.81 3.42 15.18
C LYS A 174 20.12 3.63 16.66
N LYS A 175 19.55 4.65 17.28
CA LYS A 175 19.70 4.90 18.71
C LYS A 175 19.11 3.75 19.50
N ASP A 176 17.85 3.38 19.23
CA ASP A 176 17.15 2.28 19.88
C ASP A 176 17.91 0.94 19.67
N TYR A 177 18.44 0.71 18.45
CA TYR A 177 19.30 -0.46 18.16
C TYR A 177 20.53 -0.50 19.07
N ASN A 178 21.24 0.61 19.23
CA ASN A 178 22.43 0.66 20.08
C ASN A 178 22.06 0.42 21.54
N GLU A 179 20.95 0.95 22.03
CA GLU A 179 20.45 0.72 23.39
C GLU A 179 20.19 -0.78 23.64
N ILE A 180 19.56 -1.48 22.67
CA ILE A 180 19.30 -2.93 22.75
C ILE A 180 20.63 -3.72 22.73
N VAL A 181 21.58 -3.33 21.88
CA VAL A 181 22.89 -3.98 21.80
C VAL A 181 23.69 -3.80 23.10
N ASP A 182 23.64 -2.62 23.67
CA ASP A 182 24.30 -2.35 24.95
C ASP A 182 23.63 -3.10 26.12
N ALA A 183 22.30 -3.18 26.12
CA ALA A 183 21.57 -4.00 27.09
C ALA A 183 21.94 -5.49 26.99
N HIS A 184 22.11 -5.99 25.76
CA HIS A 184 22.59 -7.35 25.51
C HIS A 184 24.03 -7.55 26.04
N ARG A 185 24.96 -6.63 25.73
CA ARG A 185 26.35 -6.70 26.20
C ARG A 185 26.44 -6.72 27.72
N ASN A 186 25.62 -5.92 28.38
CA ASN A 186 25.57 -5.79 29.82
C ASN A 186 24.73 -6.90 30.48
N LYS A 187 24.15 -7.82 29.72
CA LYS A 187 23.22 -8.87 30.17
C LYS A 187 22.09 -8.32 31.05
N SER A 188 21.60 -7.11 30.74
CA SER A 188 20.62 -6.40 31.57
C SER A 188 19.21 -6.94 31.45
N PHE A 189 18.88 -7.64 30.34
CA PHE A 189 17.54 -8.13 30.06
C PHE A 189 17.54 -9.53 29.44
N ALA A 190 16.44 -10.25 29.66
CA ALA A 190 16.16 -11.54 29.06
C ALA A 190 16.04 -11.45 27.54
N PHE A 191 16.36 -12.53 26.81
CA PHE A 191 16.26 -12.57 25.35
C PHE A 191 14.82 -12.47 24.85
N THR A 192 13.85 -12.93 25.61
CA THR A 192 12.42 -12.73 25.31
C THR A 192 12.07 -11.26 25.18
N ARG A 193 12.65 -10.39 26.02
CA ARG A 193 12.49 -8.94 25.91
C ARG A 193 13.30 -8.36 24.76
N LEU A 194 14.59 -8.67 24.69
CA LEU A 194 15.48 -8.16 23.64
C LEU A 194 15.03 -8.58 22.24
N GLY A 195 14.58 -9.81 22.07
CA GLY A 195 14.05 -10.32 20.82
C GLY A 195 12.80 -9.57 20.36
N LYS A 196 11.86 -9.30 21.27
CA LYS A 196 10.64 -8.54 21.00
C LYS A 196 10.92 -7.08 20.63
N GLU A 197 11.85 -6.44 21.36
CA GLU A 197 12.28 -5.08 21.05
C GLU A 197 12.95 -5.00 19.67
N MET A 198 13.80 -5.97 19.34
CA MET A 198 14.47 -6.05 18.03
C MET A 198 13.48 -6.33 16.89
N GLU A 199 12.48 -7.18 17.10
CA GLU A 199 11.39 -7.42 16.15
C GLU A 199 10.58 -6.15 15.90
N THR A 200 10.28 -5.40 16.95
CA THR A 200 9.58 -4.10 16.86
C THR A 200 10.39 -3.11 16.02
N LEU A 201 11.71 -3.05 16.21
CA LEU A 201 12.60 -2.22 15.39
C LEU A 201 12.59 -2.66 13.92
N ASN A 202 12.61 -3.96 13.66
CA ASN A 202 12.55 -4.47 12.29
C ASN A 202 11.23 -4.09 11.59
N VAL A 203 10.10 -4.13 12.29
CA VAL A 203 8.80 -3.67 11.77
C VAL A 203 8.81 -2.16 11.47
N ARG A 204 9.34 -1.34 12.39
CA ARG A 204 9.50 0.10 12.17
C ARG A 204 10.39 0.39 10.96
N LEU A 205 11.51 -0.32 10.85
CA LEU A 205 12.43 -0.19 9.73
C LEU A 205 11.79 -0.56 8.39
N SER A 206 10.94 -1.59 8.36
CA SER A 206 10.20 -1.97 7.14
C SER A 206 9.19 -0.90 6.72
N LYS A 207 8.47 -0.30 7.67
CA LYS A 207 7.58 0.84 7.39
C LYS A 207 8.34 2.07 6.88
N THR A 208 9.53 2.31 7.40
CA THR A 208 10.39 3.42 6.96
C THR A 208 10.93 3.16 5.56
N GLU A 209 11.26 1.93 5.21
CA GLU A 209 11.63 1.51 3.86
C GLU A 209 10.50 1.76 2.86
N GLU A 210 9.27 1.35 3.17
CA GLU A 210 8.09 1.60 2.33
C GLU A 210 7.88 3.10 2.06
N LYS A 211 8.02 3.94 3.11
CA LYS A 211 7.93 5.40 2.95
C LYS A 211 9.03 5.94 2.03
N LEU A 212 10.27 5.45 2.18
CA LEU A 212 11.39 5.86 1.34
C LEU A 212 11.19 5.42 -0.12
N GLU A 213 10.68 4.23 -0.37
CA GLU A 213 10.36 3.74 -1.71
C GLU A 213 9.25 4.58 -2.38
N VAL A 214 8.23 4.99 -1.62
CA VAL A 214 7.17 5.88 -2.13
C VAL A 214 7.76 7.22 -2.49
N ALA A 215 8.58 7.83 -1.61
CA ALA A 215 9.24 9.11 -1.88
C ALA A 215 10.16 9.04 -3.11
N LEU A 216 10.95 7.98 -3.25
CA LEU A 216 11.81 7.77 -4.42
C LEU A 216 11.02 7.62 -5.71
N ARG A 217 9.91 6.90 -5.70
CA ARG A 217 9.02 6.76 -6.87
C ARG A 217 8.37 8.08 -7.24
N SER A 218 7.86 8.83 -6.25
CA SER A 218 7.25 10.15 -6.47
C SER A 218 8.26 11.13 -7.09
N LEU A 219 9.48 11.18 -6.58
CA LEU A 219 10.52 12.06 -7.13
C LEU A 219 11.07 11.58 -8.48
N GLY A 220 11.14 10.26 -8.69
CA GLY A 220 11.56 9.69 -9.98
C GLY A 220 10.53 9.94 -11.09
N SER A 221 9.24 9.96 -10.77
CA SER A 221 8.19 10.23 -11.75
C SER A 221 8.21 11.66 -12.29
N LEU A 222 8.80 12.63 -11.58
CA LEU A 222 8.89 14.03 -12.05
C LEU A 222 9.69 14.16 -13.34
N GLU A 223 10.83 13.48 -13.44
CA GLU A 223 11.67 13.44 -14.64
C GLU A 223 10.95 12.75 -15.82
N GLU A 224 10.28 11.62 -15.53
CA GLU A 224 9.51 10.88 -16.53
C GLU A 224 8.31 11.68 -17.05
N ASP A 225 7.63 12.43 -16.18
CA ASP A 225 6.50 13.27 -16.55
C ASP A 225 6.97 14.48 -17.39
N GLU A 226 8.10 15.11 -17.05
CA GLU A 226 8.71 16.17 -17.87
C GLU A 226 9.07 15.64 -19.27
N GLN A 227 9.73 14.48 -19.35
CA GLN A 227 10.07 13.87 -20.63
C GLN A 227 8.82 13.52 -21.46
N ARG A 228 7.80 12.96 -20.82
CA ARG A 228 6.51 12.66 -21.47
C ARG A 228 5.85 13.92 -22.03
N ALA A 229 5.91 15.03 -21.30
CA ALA A 229 5.40 16.31 -21.79
C ALA A 229 6.17 16.80 -23.03
N HIS A 230 7.50 16.60 -23.08
CA HIS A 230 8.29 16.91 -24.27
C HIS A 230 7.86 16.08 -25.50
N ASP A 231 7.67 14.78 -25.32
CA ASP A 231 7.24 13.89 -26.41
C ASP A 231 5.85 14.28 -26.91
N GLN A 232 4.93 14.59 -26.00
CA GLN A 232 3.59 15.06 -26.33
C GLN A 232 3.60 16.41 -27.06
N LEU A 233 4.51 17.32 -26.73
CA LEU A 233 4.67 18.58 -27.45
C LEU A 233 4.99 18.34 -28.94
N GLU A 234 5.89 17.41 -29.24
CA GLU A 234 6.24 17.09 -30.63
C GLU A 234 5.08 16.42 -31.38
N GLU A 235 4.29 15.58 -30.71
CA GLU A 235 3.06 15.03 -31.29
C GLU A 235 2.04 16.13 -31.58
N ILE A 236 1.78 17.05 -30.63
CA ILE A 236 0.86 18.18 -30.77
C ILE A 236 1.29 19.09 -31.95
N LYS A 237 2.57 19.41 -32.06
CA LYS A 237 3.13 20.19 -33.19
C LYS A 237 2.91 19.48 -34.53
N THR A 238 3.08 18.15 -34.55
CA THR A 238 2.86 17.32 -35.74
C THR A 238 1.41 17.35 -36.18
N ILE A 239 0.46 17.24 -35.24
CA ILE A 239 -0.99 17.32 -35.55
C ILE A 239 -1.34 18.72 -36.03
N LEU A 240 -0.82 19.77 -35.39
CA LEU A 240 -1.03 21.16 -35.84
C LEU A 240 -0.52 21.37 -37.24
N LYS A 241 0.67 20.87 -37.59
CA LYS A 241 1.22 20.92 -38.94
C LYS A 241 0.33 20.20 -39.94
N LYS A 242 -0.19 19.02 -39.61
CA LYS A 242 -1.13 18.27 -40.44
C LYS A 242 -2.44 19.06 -40.68
N ALA A 243 -2.99 19.70 -39.63
CA ALA A 243 -4.22 20.51 -39.77
C ALA A 243 -4.01 21.68 -40.72
N LYS A 244 -2.89 22.42 -40.59
CA LYS A 244 -2.54 23.53 -41.50
C LYS A 244 -2.34 23.06 -42.94
N SER A 245 -1.50 22.06 -43.14
CA SER A 245 -1.19 21.54 -44.47
C SER A 245 -2.42 21.02 -45.22
N ARG A 246 -3.36 20.38 -44.53
CA ARG A 246 -4.61 19.87 -45.15
C ARG A 246 -5.49 20.99 -45.65
N ILE A 247 -5.70 22.06 -44.88
CA ILE A 247 -6.57 23.16 -45.29
C ILE A 247 -5.95 23.99 -46.43
N GLU A 248 -4.62 24.14 -46.41
CA GLU A 248 -3.86 24.81 -47.46
C GLU A 248 -3.88 24.02 -48.79
N SER A 249 -3.77 22.68 -48.70
CA SER A 249 -3.73 21.81 -49.89
C SER A 249 -5.05 21.71 -50.61
N TYR A 250 -6.19 21.92 -49.98
CA TYR A 250 -7.52 21.80 -50.60
C TYR A 250 -7.91 23.01 -51.45
N LYS A 251 -7.19 24.16 -51.39
CA LYS A 251 -7.45 25.38 -52.17
C LYS A 251 -8.89 25.91 -52.04
N LEU A 252 -9.37 26.04 -50.79
CA LEU A 252 -10.65 26.67 -50.50
C LEU A 252 -10.71 28.11 -51.06
N PRO A 253 -11.84 28.59 -51.59
CA PRO A 253 -12.00 29.99 -52.00
C PRO A 253 -11.76 30.95 -50.84
N VAL A 254 -12.30 30.65 -49.68
CA VAL A 254 -12.10 31.41 -48.43
C VAL A 254 -12.02 30.45 -47.26
N ILE A 255 -11.01 30.59 -46.43
CA ILE A 255 -10.94 29.88 -45.14
C ILE A 255 -11.76 30.64 -44.10
N PRO A 256 -12.76 30.00 -43.46
CA PRO A 256 -13.65 30.69 -42.50
C PRO A 256 -12.90 31.29 -41.32
N ASN A 257 -13.34 32.47 -40.83
CA ASN A 257 -12.68 33.18 -39.74
C ASN A 257 -12.57 32.36 -38.46
N TYR A 258 -13.56 31.51 -38.14
CA TYR A 258 -13.50 30.65 -36.94
C TYR A 258 -12.34 29.67 -36.95
N TYR A 259 -11.84 29.26 -38.11
CA TYR A 259 -10.60 28.47 -38.22
C TYR A 259 -9.39 29.24 -37.71
N TYR A 260 -9.24 30.51 -38.12
CA TYR A 260 -8.11 31.34 -37.66
C TYR A 260 -8.17 31.65 -36.18
N VAL A 261 -9.36 31.80 -35.60
CA VAL A 261 -9.54 31.93 -34.15
C VAL A 261 -9.03 30.69 -33.44
N GLN A 262 -9.48 29.49 -33.87
CA GLN A 262 -9.03 28.23 -33.27
C GLN A 262 -7.53 27.98 -33.49
N LEU A 263 -6.98 28.37 -34.63
CA LEU A 263 -5.56 28.30 -34.91
C LEU A 263 -4.75 29.21 -33.95
N SER A 264 -5.27 30.40 -33.67
CA SER A 264 -4.66 31.32 -32.71
C SER A 264 -4.71 30.75 -31.29
N GLU A 265 -5.86 30.21 -30.86
CA GLU A 265 -6.02 29.55 -29.54
C GLU A 265 -5.04 28.39 -29.38
N ALA A 266 -4.92 27.52 -30.40
CA ALA A 266 -3.99 26.39 -30.37
C ALA A 266 -2.52 26.84 -30.31
N ASN A 267 -2.15 27.88 -31.10
CA ASN A 267 -0.79 28.41 -31.02
C ASN A 267 -0.46 29.07 -29.67
N VAL A 268 -1.41 29.75 -29.05
CA VAL A 268 -1.24 30.34 -27.71
C VAL A 268 -1.06 29.25 -26.66
N ALA A 269 -1.89 28.20 -26.71
CA ALA A 269 -1.78 27.08 -25.77
C ALA A 269 -0.43 26.36 -25.88
N ILE A 270 0.07 26.12 -27.08
CA ILE A 270 1.40 25.55 -27.29
C ILE A 270 2.50 26.49 -26.74
N LYS A 271 2.39 27.80 -26.94
CA LYS A 271 3.36 28.76 -26.38
C LYS A 271 3.36 28.75 -24.83
N GLU A 272 2.19 28.70 -24.22
CA GLU A 272 2.06 28.61 -22.75
C GLU A 272 2.62 27.28 -22.21
N MET A 273 2.40 26.17 -22.93
CA MET A 273 3.02 24.88 -22.59
C MET A 273 4.55 24.97 -22.66
N ILE A 274 5.13 25.50 -23.74
CA ILE A 274 6.59 25.68 -23.88
C ILE A 274 7.14 26.61 -22.81
N LYS A 275 6.41 27.66 -22.46
CA LYS A 275 6.80 28.58 -21.38
C LYS A 275 6.90 27.86 -20.05
N GLU A 276 5.88 27.04 -19.70
CA GLU A 276 5.87 26.27 -18.47
C GLU A 276 7.03 25.27 -18.40
N MET A 277 7.32 24.57 -19.51
CA MET A 277 8.45 23.64 -19.61
C MET A 277 9.81 24.30 -19.37
N ASN A 278 9.96 25.57 -19.75
CA ASN A 278 11.20 26.31 -19.60
C ASN A 278 11.30 27.08 -18.27
N MET A 279 10.24 27.14 -17.48
CA MET A 279 10.28 27.73 -16.14
C MET A 279 10.97 26.79 -15.16
N LYS A 280 11.70 27.34 -14.21
CA LYS A 280 12.29 26.61 -13.09
C LYS A 280 11.92 27.33 -11.79
N PRO A 281 11.40 26.61 -10.80
CA PRO A 281 11.06 25.18 -10.82
C PRO A 281 9.84 24.87 -11.71
N VAL A 282 9.83 23.67 -12.35
CA VAL A 282 8.70 23.19 -13.16
C VAL A 282 7.59 22.66 -12.24
N SER A 283 6.38 23.16 -12.40
CA SER A 283 5.20 22.57 -11.78
C SER A 283 4.61 21.47 -12.68
N ILE A 284 4.89 20.21 -12.39
CA ILE A 284 4.42 19.07 -13.20
C ILE A 284 2.88 19.05 -13.31
N LYS A 285 2.18 19.43 -12.23
CA LYS A 285 0.73 19.54 -12.26
C LYS A 285 0.25 20.60 -13.26
N THR A 286 0.85 21.78 -13.24
CA THR A 286 0.51 22.86 -14.18
C THR A 286 0.89 22.48 -15.60
N LEU A 287 2.06 21.87 -15.79
CA LEU A 287 2.54 21.39 -17.08
C LEU A 287 1.56 20.39 -17.72
N ASN A 288 1.08 19.38 -16.96
CA ASN A 288 0.10 18.41 -17.46
C ASN A 288 -1.20 19.09 -17.89
N ILE A 289 -1.71 20.07 -17.15
CA ILE A 289 -2.89 20.86 -17.53
C ILE A 289 -2.64 21.61 -18.85
N ARG A 290 -1.46 22.21 -19.04
CA ARG A 290 -1.09 22.91 -20.27
C ARG A 290 -0.97 21.97 -21.46
N VAL A 291 -0.41 20.77 -21.26
CA VAL A 291 -0.35 19.71 -22.28
C VAL A 291 -1.74 19.30 -22.74
N ASP A 292 -2.65 18.99 -21.81
CA ASP A 292 -4.02 18.57 -22.14
C ASP A 292 -4.76 19.69 -22.87
N THR A 293 -4.66 20.94 -22.40
CA THR A 293 -5.25 22.12 -23.06
C THR A 293 -4.75 22.27 -24.49
N ALA A 294 -3.44 22.19 -24.71
CA ALA A 294 -2.84 22.34 -26.04
C ALA A 294 -3.29 21.19 -26.98
N ARG A 295 -3.31 19.97 -26.46
CA ARG A 295 -3.78 18.78 -27.18
C ARG A 295 -5.22 18.95 -27.64
N ASP A 296 -6.12 19.30 -26.73
CA ASP A 296 -7.55 19.44 -27.02
C ASP A 296 -7.82 20.53 -28.04
N LEU A 297 -7.17 21.69 -27.93
CA LEU A 297 -7.32 22.78 -28.90
C LEU A 297 -6.78 22.41 -30.29
N VAL A 298 -5.65 21.72 -30.36
CA VAL A 298 -5.07 21.26 -31.63
C VAL A 298 -5.92 20.17 -32.26
N LEU A 299 -6.45 19.22 -31.49
CA LEU A 299 -7.37 18.20 -31.99
C LEU A 299 -8.69 18.81 -32.50
N LYS A 300 -9.23 19.80 -31.75
CA LYS A 300 -10.40 20.57 -32.21
C LYS A 300 -10.15 21.25 -33.53
N LEU A 301 -9.00 21.92 -33.68
CA LEU A 301 -8.61 22.56 -34.94
C LEU A 301 -8.46 21.54 -36.07
N TYR A 302 -7.84 20.41 -35.83
CA TYR A 302 -7.68 19.33 -36.82
C TYR A 302 -9.05 18.79 -37.29
N ASN A 303 -9.98 18.56 -36.38
CA ASN A 303 -11.32 18.12 -36.69
C ASN A 303 -12.10 19.20 -37.48
N THR A 304 -11.96 20.46 -37.06
CA THR A 304 -12.55 21.60 -37.79
C THR A 304 -12.00 21.71 -39.20
N SER A 305 -10.69 21.54 -39.41
CA SER A 305 -10.08 21.53 -40.74
C SER A 305 -10.69 20.43 -41.63
N ASN A 306 -10.84 19.22 -41.10
CA ASN A 306 -11.45 18.10 -41.82
C ASN A 306 -12.94 18.36 -42.14
N GLU A 307 -13.69 18.95 -41.20
CA GLU A 307 -15.09 19.28 -41.37
C GLU A 307 -15.28 20.34 -42.49
N ILE A 308 -14.47 21.40 -42.48
CA ILE A 308 -14.49 22.44 -43.52
C ILE A 308 -14.26 21.82 -44.90
N ILE A 309 -13.17 21.06 -45.07
CA ILE A 309 -12.80 20.41 -46.31
C ILE A 309 -13.91 19.47 -46.81
N ARG A 310 -14.40 18.62 -45.90
CA ARG A 310 -15.47 17.67 -46.23
C ARG A 310 -16.76 18.38 -46.64
N THR A 311 -17.13 19.44 -45.92
CA THR A 311 -18.34 20.20 -46.25
C THR A 311 -18.18 20.91 -47.57
N ALA A 312 -17.03 21.55 -47.83
CA ALA A 312 -16.77 22.20 -49.13
C ALA A 312 -16.84 21.19 -50.31
N ALA A 313 -16.21 20.03 -50.19
CA ALA A 313 -16.26 18.97 -51.18
C ALA A 313 -17.70 18.48 -51.45
N LEU A 314 -18.49 18.35 -50.38
CA LEU A 314 -19.91 17.98 -50.53
C LEU A 314 -20.72 19.07 -51.23
N VAL A 315 -20.45 20.36 -50.95
CA VAL A 315 -21.11 21.47 -51.65
C VAL A 315 -20.79 21.45 -53.14
N GLU A 316 -19.49 21.35 -53.51
CA GLU A 316 -19.05 21.26 -54.90
C GLU A 316 -19.75 20.10 -55.61
N THR A 317 -19.74 18.91 -55.02
CA THR A 317 -20.41 17.73 -55.58
C THR A 317 -21.91 17.94 -55.72
N ALA A 318 -22.55 18.54 -54.70
CA ALA A 318 -23.99 18.79 -54.72
C ALA A 318 -24.40 19.84 -55.78
N ILE A 319 -23.64 20.93 -55.93
CA ILE A 319 -23.87 21.94 -56.95
C ILE A 319 -23.70 21.32 -58.33
N VAL A 320 -22.61 20.59 -58.60
CA VAL A 320 -22.38 19.88 -59.86
C VAL A 320 -23.52 18.92 -60.16
N TYR A 321 -23.96 18.17 -59.14
CA TYR A 321 -25.12 17.28 -59.28
C TYR A 321 -26.43 18.06 -59.66
N GLY A 322 -26.65 19.18 -58.98
CA GLY A 322 -27.84 20.04 -59.13
C GLY A 322 -27.89 20.79 -60.45
N ASN A 323 -26.77 21.03 -61.14
CA ASN A 323 -26.65 21.75 -62.36
C ASN A 323 -27.54 21.15 -63.51
N ARG A 324 -27.80 19.84 -63.47
CA ARG A 324 -28.70 19.16 -64.43
C ARG A 324 -30.13 19.65 -64.37
N TYR A 325 -30.57 20.24 -63.25
CA TYR A 325 -31.96 20.71 -63.07
C TYR A 325 -32.12 22.19 -63.35
N ARG A 326 -31.03 23.00 -63.48
CA ARG A 326 -31.08 24.44 -63.75
C ARG A 326 -31.86 24.80 -64.99
N PRO A 327 -31.68 24.11 -66.16
CA PRO A 327 -32.39 24.46 -67.35
C PRO A 327 -33.92 24.28 -67.31
N ILE A 328 -34.37 23.37 -66.39
CA ILE A 328 -35.77 22.95 -66.31
C ILE A 328 -36.50 23.64 -65.15
N HIS A 329 -35.78 24.00 -64.11
CA HIS A 329 -36.37 24.50 -62.85
C HIS A 329 -35.72 25.84 -62.43
N LYS A 330 -36.35 26.97 -62.75
CA LYS A 330 -35.86 28.32 -62.39
C LYS A 330 -35.62 28.56 -60.89
N THR A 331 -36.43 27.93 -60.02
CA THR A 331 -36.28 28.01 -58.58
C THR A 331 -35.00 27.31 -58.10
N VAL A 332 -34.63 26.17 -58.71
CA VAL A 332 -33.38 25.46 -58.43
C VAL A 332 -32.19 26.26 -58.90
N ASP A 333 -32.27 26.86 -60.10
CA ASP A 333 -31.22 27.73 -60.63
C ASP A 333 -30.94 28.91 -59.70
N HIS A 334 -31.94 29.59 -59.18
CA HIS A 334 -31.82 30.69 -58.25
C HIS A 334 -31.17 30.25 -56.89
N GLU A 335 -31.62 29.12 -56.30
CA GLU A 335 -31.08 28.63 -55.03
C GLU A 335 -29.67 28.06 -55.16
N LEU A 336 -29.33 27.43 -56.31
CA LEU A 336 -27.94 27.00 -56.55
C LEU A 336 -27.02 28.19 -56.80
N THR A 337 -27.45 29.27 -57.45
CA THR A 337 -26.64 30.50 -57.56
C THR A 337 -26.35 31.12 -56.17
N LYS A 338 -27.35 31.17 -55.28
CA LYS A 338 -27.12 31.61 -53.89
C LYS A 338 -26.16 30.69 -53.17
N ALA A 339 -26.24 29.37 -53.41
CA ALA A 339 -25.33 28.41 -52.78
C ALA A 339 -23.88 28.59 -53.28
N GLU A 340 -23.69 28.93 -54.58
CA GLU A 340 -22.38 29.29 -55.11
C GLU A 340 -21.82 30.56 -54.46
N ASP A 341 -22.66 31.62 -54.32
CA ASP A 341 -22.23 32.84 -53.60
C ASP A 341 -21.82 32.54 -52.15
N LEU A 342 -22.59 31.75 -51.43
CA LEU A 342 -22.25 31.33 -50.05
C LEU A 342 -20.96 30.49 -50.02
N PHE A 343 -20.76 29.61 -51.00
CA PHE A 343 -19.54 28.80 -51.12
C PHE A 343 -18.31 29.68 -51.31
N TYR A 344 -18.39 30.66 -52.26
CA TYR A 344 -17.28 31.60 -52.51
C TYR A 344 -17.03 32.56 -51.32
N ASN A 345 -18.02 32.78 -50.48
CA ASN A 345 -17.88 33.54 -49.23
C ASN A 345 -17.41 32.70 -48.03
N GLY A 346 -17.17 31.39 -48.18
CA GLY A 346 -16.71 30.50 -47.13
C GLY A 346 -17.79 30.00 -46.19
N GLU A 347 -19.08 30.23 -46.51
CA GLU A 347 -20.24 29.79 -45.71
C GLU A 347 -20.70 28.38 -46.12
N TYR A 348 -19.77 27.43 -46.11
CA TYR A 348 -19.95 26.08 -46.66
C TYR A 348 -21.16 25.31 -46.11
N LYS A 349 -21.44 25.41 -44.80
CA LYS A 349 -22.64 24.76 -44.23
C LYS A 349 -23.93 25.30 -44.81
N LYS A 350 -24.05 26.64 -44.89
CA LYS A 350 -25.24 27.27 -45.48
C LYS A 350 -25.37 26.96 -46.96
N ALA A 351 -24.26 26.96 -47.68
CA ALA A 351 -24.23 26.57 -49.10
C ALA A 351 -24.72 25.13 -49.28
N LEU A 352 -24.26 24.19 -48.45
CA LEU A 352 -24.70 22.79 -48.49
C LEU A 352 -26.22 22.67 -48.22
N ASP A 353 -26.68 23.32 -47.14
CA ASP A 353 -28.10 23.29 -46.77
C ASP A 353 -29.02 23.86 -47.85
N ASN A 354 -28.64 24.98 -48.53
CA ASN A 354 -29.38 25.56 -49.63
C ASN A 354 -29.38 24.62 -50.81
N THR A 355 -28.24 24.05 -51.20
CA THR A 355 -28.12 23.11 -52.29
C THR A 355 -28.99 21.86 -52.08
N ILE A 356 -28.87 21.25 -50.90
CA ILE A 356 -29.68 20.06 -50.56
C ILE A 356 -31.17 20.39 -50.58
N ARG A 357 -31.61 21.52 -50.02
CA ARG A 357 -33.01 21.95 -50.03
C ARG A 357 -33.51 22.11 -51.45
N ALA A 358 -32.76 22.80 -52.32
CA ALA A 358 -33.13 23.04 -53.66
C ALA A 358 -33.37 21.74 -54.50
N ILE A 359 -32.41 20.78 -54.32
CA ILE A 359 -32.49 19.52 -55.08
C ILE A 359 -33.51 18.56 -54.45
N ASN A 360 -33.70 18.57 -53.14
CA ASN A 360 -34.60 17.66 -52.40
C ASN A 360 -36.10 17.89 -52.80
N VAL A 361 -36.46 19.10 -53.31
CA VAL A 361 -37.78 19.39 -53.85
C VAL A 361 -38.07 18.55 -55.08
N ILE A 362 -37.07 18.29 -55.94
CA ILE A 362 -37.18 17.53 -57.17
C ILE A 362 -36.89 16.04 -56.96
N GLU A 363 -35.88 15.77 -56.17
CA GLU A 363 -35.41 14.41 -55.89
C GLU A 363 -35.32 14.18 -54.33
N PRO A 364 -36.43 13.72 -53.70
CA PRO A 364 -36.49 13.44 -52.30
C PRO A 364 -35.43 12.40 -51.87
N GLY A 365 -34.68 12.68 -50.78
CA GLY A 365 -33.64 11.79 -50.26
C GLY A 365 -32.25 11.96 -50.88
N ILE A 366 -32.02 13.00 -51.66
CA ILE A 366 -30.74 13.33 -52.34
C ILE A 366 -29.59 13.41 -51.36
N GLN A 367 -29.80 13.88 -50.12
CA GLN A 367 -28.79 13.99 -49.09
C GLN A 367 -28.09 12.65 -48.82
N LYS A 368 -28.87 11.54 -48.76
CA LYS A 368 -28.32 10.21 -48.56
C LYS A 368 -27.43 9.76 -49.71
N LYS A 369 -27.87 10.01 -50.93
CA LYS A 369 -27.12 9.68 -52.17
C LYS A 369 -25.80 10.45 -52.25
N LEU A 370 -25.80 11.76 -51.93
CA LEU A 370 -24.60 12.58 -51.93
C LEU A 370 -23.60 12.13 -50.86
N LEU A 371 -24.06 11.77 -49.66
CA LEU A 371 -23.21 11.23 -48.59
C LEU A 371 -22.62 9.86 -48.94
N GLU A 372 -23.35 9.00 -49.66
CA GLU A 372 -22.84 7.71 -50.12
C GLU A 372 -21.82 7.87 -51.27
N SER A 373 -22.01 8.83 -52.17
CA SER A 373 -21.03 9.13 -53.23
C SER A 373 -19.75 9.75 -52.74
N ALA A 374 -19.79 10.54 -51.65
CA ALA A 374 -18.62 11.14 -51.03
C ALA A 374 -17.81 10.15 -50.15
N ARG A 375 -18.32 8.96 -49.92
CA ARG A 375 -17.59 7.87 -49.19
C ARG A 375 -16.80 6.96 -50.13
N ARG A 376 -17.03 7.02 -51.43
CA ARG A 376 -16.27 6.31 -52.46
C ARG A 376 -15.11 7.18 -52.97
#